data_9807cae2789a1836b47a774c15e3e8ba
#
_entry.id   9807cae2789a1836b47a774c15e3e8ba
#
_cell.length_a   1.000
_cell.length_b   1.000
_cell.length_c   1.000
_cell.angle_alpha   90.00
_cell.angle_beta   90.00
_cell.angle_gamma   90.00
#
_symmetry.space_group_name_H-M   'P 1'
#
loop_
_entity.id
_entity.type
_entity.pdbx_description
1 polymer ?
#
loop_
_entity_poly.entity_id
_entity_poly.type
_entity_poly.pdbx_seq_one_letter_code
_entity_poly.pdbx_strand_id
1 'polypeptide(L)'
;MPTIVVDVMPKSELLDPQGKAVSGAFARLGVEGFSDVRIGKRFELTVEGEVTDEVLAEVRRMAETLLANTGIEDFVVRTDGAA
;
A
#
# COMPACT_ATOMS: atom_id res chain seq x y z
N MET A 1 -1.92 21.06 6.23
CA MET A 1 -1.16 20.60 5.06
C MET A 1 -1.81 19.36 4.49
N PRO A 2 -1.99 19.28 3.18
CA PRO A 2 -2.60 18.09 2.59
C PRO A 2 -1.67 16.88 2.67
N THR A 3 -2.27 15.71 2.65
CA THR A 3 -1.56 14.45 2.71
C THR A 3 -1.85 13.63 1.45
N ILE A 4 -0.82 13.05 0.86
CA ILE A 4 -0.95 12.10 -0.22
C ILE A 4 -0.62 10.72 0.34
N VAL A 5 -1.46 9.75 0.04
CA VAL A 5 -1.29 8.38 0.51
C VAL A 5 -0.87 7.50 -0.65
N VAL A 6 0.16 6.71 -0.44
CA VAL A 6 0.58 5.68 -1.38
C VAL A 6 0.41 4.34 -0.69
N ASP A 7 -0.49 3.52 -1.21
CA ASP A 7 -0.69 2.15 -0.71
C ASP A 7 0.05 1.20 -1.64
N VAL A 8 0.91 0.37 -1.06
CA VAL A 8 1.74 -0.60 -1.79
C VAL A 8 1.37 -1.99 -1.35
N MET A 9 0.98 -2.82 -2.30
CA MET A 9 0.57 -4.20 -2.02
C MET A 9 1.34 -5.17 -2.92
N PRO A 10 1.65 -6.39 -2.44
CA PRO A 10 2.20 -7.42 -3.31
C PRO A 10 1.22 -7.75 -4.42
N LYS A 11 1.73 -8.08 -5.60
CA LYS A 11 0.90 -8.51 -6.71
C LYS A 11 0.12 -9.77 -6.33
N SER A 12 -1.13 -9.84 -6.77
CA SER A 12 -2.04 -10.91 -6.35
C SER A 12 -1.58 -12.31 -6.78
N GLU A 13 -0.83 -12.39 -7.87
CA GLU A 13 -0.30 -13.65 -8.37
C GLU A 13 0.95 -14.15 -7.65
N LEU A 14 1.50 -13.35 -6.74
CA LEU A 14 2.71 -13.70 -6.03
C LEU A 14 2.40 -14.23 -4.63
N LEU A 15 3.29 -15.09 -4.14
CA LEU A 15 3.20 -15.63 -2.79
C LEU A 15 3.44 -14.52 -1.77
N ASP A 16 2.56 -14.44 -0.77
CA ASP A 16 2.71 -13.51 0.34
C ASP A 16 2.99 -14.32 1.61
N PRO A 17 4.26 -14.54 1.96
CA PRO A 17 4.60 -15.36 3.13
C PRO A 17 4.14 -14.72 4.45
N GLN A 18 4.10 -13.39 4.55
CA GLN A 18 3.61 -12.73 5.75
C GLN A 18 2.10 -12.89 5.89
N GLY A 19 1.37 -12.74 4.79
CA GLY A 19 -0.07 -12.95 4.80
C GLY A 19 -0.43 -14.39 5.14
N LYS A 20 0.32 -15.34 4.64
CA LYS A 20 0.13 -16.75 4.96
C LYS A 20 0.38 -17.04 6.44
N ALA A 21 1.40 -16.44 7.02
CA ALA A 21 1.70 -16.62 8.44
C ALA A 21 0.56 -16.09 9.31
N VAL A 22 -0.01 -14.93 8.97
CA VAL A 22 -1.13 -14.36 9.70
C VAL A 22 -2.38 -15.22 9.53
N SER A 23 -2.65 -15.69 8.31
CA SER A 23 -3.78 -16.57 8.03
C SER A 23 -3.68 -17.87 8.82
N GLY A 24 -2.49 -18.44 8.91
CA GLY A 24 -2.24 -19.65 9.72
C GLY A 24 -2.48 -19.40 11.21
N ALA A 25 -2.14 -18.21 11.70
CA ALA A 25 -2.41 -17.85 13.09
C ALA A 25 -3.90 -17.78 13.39
N PHE A 26 -4.72 -17.33 12.44
CA PHE A 26 -6.17 -17.32 12.60
C PHE A 26 -6.70 -18.73 12.89
N ALA A 27 -6.23 -19.71 12.14
CA ALA A 27 -6.65 -21.11 12.35
C ALA A 27 -6.29 -21.58 13.75
N ARG A 28 -5.11 -21.24 14.24
CA ARG A 28 -4.68 -21.61 15.60
C ARG A 28 -5.51 -20.92 16.69
N LEU A 29 -6.04 -19.72 16.41
CA LEU A 29 -6.87 -18.99 17.33
C LEU A 29 -8.35 -19.35 17.23
N GLY A 30 -8.70 -20.23 16.30
CA GLY A 30 -10.11 -20.61 16.10
C GLY A 30 -10.93 -19.55 15.38
N VAL A 31 -10.30 -18.62 14.70
CA VAL A 31 -11.00 -17.59 13.93
C VAL A 31 -11.38 -18.15 12.57
N GLU A 32 -12.64 -18.03 12.20
CA GLU A 32 -13.16 -18.53 10.94
C GLU A 32 -13.76 -17.41 10.10
N GLY A 33 -13.98 -17.67 8.82
CA GLY A 33 -14.60 -16.71 7.93
C GLY A 33 -13.63 -15.86 7.11
N PHE A 34 -12.34 -16.11 7.25
CA PHE A 34 -11.30 -15.40 6.50
C PHE A 34 -10.57 -16.36 5.59
N SER A 35 -10.68 -16.14 4.30
CA SER A 35 -10.05 -17.03 3.30
C SER A 35 -8.66 -16.57 2.89
N ASP A 36 -8.32 -15.31 3.13
CA ASP A 36 -7.04 -14.76 2.69
C ASP A 36 -6.65 -13.55 3.52
N VAL A 37 -5.37 -13.35 3.71
CA VAL A 37 -4.80 -12.18 4.36
C VAL A 37 -3.62 -11.69 3.53
N ARG A 38 -3.61 -10.40 3.24
CA ARG A 38 -2.52 -9.77 2.50
C ARG A 38 -1.97 -8.61 3.31
N ILE A 39 -0.66 -8.46 3.27
CA ILE A 39 0.05 -7.41 4.01
C ILE A 39 0.73 -6.50 3.01
N GLY A 40 0.52 -5.21 3.19
CA GLY A 40 1.15 -4.18 2.36
C GLY A 40 1.71 -3.07 3.20
N LYS A 41 2.14 -2.01 2.53
CA LYS A 41 2.70 -0.81 3.15
C LYS A 41 1.86 0.40 2.77
N ARG A 42 1.77 1.35 3.68
CA ARG A 42 1.13 2.64 3.43
C ARG A 42 2.12 3.75 3.73
N PHE A 43 2.29 4.63 2.77
CA PHE A 43 3.11 5.83 2.94
C PHE A 43 2.19 7.04 3.00
N GLU A 44 2.38 7.87 4.00
CA GLU A 44 1.64 9.12 4.15
C GLU A 44 2.62 10.27 3.93
N LEU A 45 2.42 11.02 2.87
CA LEU A 45 3.30 12.10 2.47
C LEU A 45 2.63 13.43 2.75
N THR A 46 3.19 14.19 3.66
CA THR A 46 2.68 15.53 3.96
C THR A 46 3.25 16.51 2.94
N VAL A 47 2.37 17.21 2.24
CA VAL A 47 2.76 18.14 1.18
C VAL A 47 2.80 19.55 1.74
N GLU A 48 3.91 20.23 1.50
CA GLU A 48 4.03 21.65 1.82
C GLU A 48 3.42 22.44 0.66
N GLY A 49 2.26 23.06 0.91
CA GLY A 49 1.55 23.80 -0.10
C GLY A 49 0.41 23.02 -0.71
N GLU A 50 0.07 23.32 -1.94
CA GLU A 50 -1.05 22.70 -2.62
C GLU A 50 -0.68 21.44 -3.36
N VAL A 51 -1.62 20.49 -3.44
CA VAL A 51 -1.47 19.30 -4.25
C VAL A 51 -1.83 19.67 -5.68
N THR A 52 -0.82 19.72 -6.54
CA THR A 52 -0.99 20.02 -7.95
C THR A 52 -0.76 18.75 -8.76
N ASP A 53 -1.09 18.80 -10.05
CA ASP A 53 -0.81 17.69 -10.96
C ASP A 53 0.69 17.38 -11.01
N GLU A 54 1.54 18.40 -10.89
CA GLU A 54 2.98 18.23 -10.86
C GLU A 54 3.44 17.47 -9.61
N VAL A 55 2.84 17.81 -8.46
CA VAL A 55 3.12 17.11 -7.21
C VAL A 55 2.69 15.66 -7.30
N LEU A 56 1.52 15.39 -7.86
CA LEU A 56 1.05 14.02 -8.04
C LEU A 56 1.94 13.22 -8.98
N ALA A 57 2.44 13.83 -10.05
CA ALA A 57 3.37 13.18 -10.96
C ALA A 57 4.69 12.83 -10.26
N GLU A 58 5.19 13.73 -9.41
CA GLU A 58 6.38 13.47 -8.60
C GLU A 58 6.17 12.31 -7.64
N VAL A 59 5.02 12.25 -6.99
CA VAL A 59 4.70 11.17 -6.05
C VAL A 59 4.64 9.84 -6.78
N ARG A 60 4.02 9.80 -7.96
CA ARG A 60 3.99 8.57 -8.76
C ARG A 60 5.38 8.11 -9.16
N ARG A 61 6.23 9.04 -9.56
CA ARG A 61 7.62 8.73 -9.90
C ARG A 61 8.38 8.18 -8.69
N MET A 62 8.21 8.79 -7.52
CA MET A 62 8.81 8.29 -6.30
C MET A 62 8.29 6.89 -5.94
N ALA A 63 6.99 6.66 -6.11
CA ALA A 63 6.40 5.35 -5.83
C ALA A 63 7.03 4.28 -6.71
N GLU A 64 7.18 4.55 -8.00
CA GLU A 64 7.75 3.60 -8.94
C GLU A 64 9.22 3.31 -8.68
N THR A 65 9.99 4.34 -8.27
CA THR A 65 11.45 4.21 -8.17
C THR A 65 11.95 3.90 -6.78
N LEU A 66 11.18 4.24 -5.73
CA LEU A 66 11.65 4.19 -4.35
C LEU A 66 10.72 3.45 -3.41
N LEU A 67 9.42 3.74 -3.47
CA LEU A 67 8.48 3.25 -2.46
C LEU A 67 8.01 1.83 -2.72
N ALA A 68 7.88 1.45 -3.97
CA ALA A 68 7.40 0.14 -4.37
C ALA A 68 8.42 -0.55 -5.27
N ASN A 69 8.49 -1.87 -5.16
CA ASN A 69 9.23 -2.67 -6.12
C ASN A 69 8.23 -3.15 -7.18
N THR A 70 8.17 -2.45 -8.31
CA THR A 70 7.14 -2.68 -9.32
C THR A 70 7.22 -4.06 -9.98
N GLY A 71 8.32 -4.77 -9.78
CA GLY A 71 8.42 -6.16 -10.24
C GLY A 71 7.55 -7.11 -9.43
N ILE A 72 7.30 -6.80 -8.16
CA ILE A 72 6.56 -7.66 -7.24
C ILE A 72 5.42 -6.96 -6.52
N GLU A 73 5.30 -5.64 -6.66
CA GLU A 73 4.31 -4.85 -5.93
C GLU A 73 3.57 -3.92 -6.87
N ASP A 74 2.30 -3.69 -6.57
CA ASP A 74 1.49 -2.64 -7.19
C ASP A 74 1.31 -1.51 -6.19
N PHE A 75 1.04 -0.31 -6.69
CA PHE A 75 0.78 0.81 -5.82
C PHE A 75 -0.41 1.63 -6.31
N VAL A 76 -1.07 2.30 -5.36
CA VAL A 76 -2.16 3.24 -5.64
C VAL A 76 -1.83 4.55 -4.95
N VAL A 77 -1.93 5.64 -5.67
CA VAL A 77 -1.73 6.98 -5.14
C VAL A 77 -3.10 7.65 -5.01
N ARG A 78 -3.37 8.19 -3.82
CA ARG A 78 -4.62 8.93 -3.59
C ARG A 78 -4.37 10.12 -2.71
N THR A 79 -5.22 11.13 -2.82
CA THR A 79 -5.18 12.28 -1.95
C THR A 79 -6.11 12.03 -0.78
N ASP A 80 -5.64 12.28 0.41
CA ASP A 80 -6.39 12.03 1.64
C ASP A 80 -6.75 13.31 2.36
N GLY A 81 -6.47 14.44 1.76
CA GLY A 81 -6.73 15.73 2.37
C GLY A 81 -8.21 16.04 2.54
N ALA A 82 -9.05 15.36 1.79
CA ALA A 82 -10.50 15.54 1.86
C ALA A 82 -11.16 14.58 2.85
N ALA A 83 -10.42 13.64 3.34
CA ALA A 83 -10.97 12.63 4.26
C ALA A 83 -11.20 13.21 5.65
#